data_021871d55454038f568797169f156666
#
_entry.id   021871d55454038f568797169f156666
#
_cell.length_a   1.000
_cell.length_b   1.000
_cell.length_c   1.000
_cell.angle_alpha   90.00
_cell.angle_beta   90.00
_cell.angle_gamma   90.00
#
_symmetry.space_group_name_H-M   'P 1'
#
loop_
_entity.id
_entity.type
_entity.pdbx_description
1 polymer ?
#
loop_
_entity_poly.entity_id
_entity_poly.type
_entity_poly.pdbx_seq_one_letter_code
_entity_poly.pdbx_strand_id
1 'polypeptide(L)'
;THVSATPTFYRLLLPFEHAYESVIRVTLGGEKSEQHLYDSIMKIFPTAKINNVYASTEAGSLFAAKGDCFQIPEKIRDKFTVVDDELLIHKSLLGRSDSFKFEGNYYHSGDLIEWVDKEQGLFRFKSRKNELINVGGYKVNPGEVENVLRAIDGVKQVLVYGRANSVLGSVLCADIQLEDSSELTNVDIKKALTSQLQDFKIPRRIKFVEQFELTRTGKLKRS
;
A
#
# COMPACT_ATOMS: atom_id res chain seq x y z
N THR A 1 -19.71 17.63 1.38
CA THR A 1 -19.70 16.50 0.47
C THR A 1 -18.57 15.54 0.83
N HIS A 2 -18.70 14.27 0.46
CA HIS A 2 -17.73 13.22 0.80
C HIS A 2 -17.14 12.63 -0.47
N VAL A 3 -15.83 12.31 -0.44
CA VAL A 3 -15.14 11.53 -1.48
C VAL A 3 -14.56 10.29 -0.83
N SER A 4 -14.83 9.12 -1.41
CA SER A 4 -14.30 7.84 -0.93
C SER A 4 -13.69 7.09 -2.10
N ALA A 5 -12.41 6.80 -2.02
CA ALA A 5 -11.66 6.14 -3.09
C ALA A 5 -10.40 5.45 -2.57
N THR A 6 -9.70 4.76 -3.47
CA THR A 6 -8.39 4.15 -3.16
C THR A 6 -7.29 5.21 -3.12
N PRO A 7 -6.19 5.00 -2.39
CA PRO A 7 -4.99 5.82 -2.47
C PRO A 7 -4.49 6.06 -3.90
N THR A 8 -4.53 5.03 -4.76
CA THR A 8 -4.20 5.17 -6.18
C THR A 8 -5.04 6.22 -6.88
N PHE A 9 -6.37 6.26 -6.64
CA PHE A 9 -7.23 7.28 -7.23
C PHE A 9 -6.77 8.70 -6.86
N TYR A 10 -6.47 8.93 -5.56
CA TYR A 10 -6.02 10.25 -5.12
C TYR A 10 -4.65 10.63 -5.70
N ARG A 11 -3.73 9.67 -5.88
CA ARG A 11 -2.43 9.91 -6.56
C ARG A 11 -2.62 10.32 -8.02
N LEU A 12 -3.62 9.75 -8.70
CA LEU A 12 -3.93 10.09 -10.09
C LEU A 12 -4.56 11.48 -10.27
N LEU A 13 -5.04 12.08 -9.19
CA LEU A 13 -5.49 13.47 -9.20
C LEU A 13 -4.33 14.47 -9.14
N LEU A 14 -3.11 14.03 -8.85
CA LEU A 14 -1.93 14.89 -8.72
C LEU A 14 -1.18 15.04 -10.05
N PRO A 15 -0.56 16.21 -10.35
CA PRO A 15 -0.70 17.48 -9.63
C PRO A 15 -2.08 18.11 -9.84
N PHE A 16 -2.57 18.89 -8.89
CA PHE A 16 -3.89 19.45 -8.92
C PHE A 16 -3.84 20.98 -8.84
N GLU A 17 -4.56 21.66 -9.73
CA GLU A 17 -4.52 23.12 -9.85
C GLU A 17 -5.55 23.84 -8.96
N HIS A 18 -6.58 23.12 -8.47
CA HIS A 18 -7.69 23.74 -7.75
C HIS A 18 -7.97 23.06 -6.42
N ALA A 19 -8.31 23.87 -5.40
CA ALA A 19 -8.79 23.38 -4.11
C ALA A 19 -10.33 23.32 -4.09
N TYR A 20 -10.87 22.27 -3.45
CA TYR A 20 -12.32 22.06 -3.29
C TYR A 20 -12.72 22.12 -1.83
N GLU A 21 -13.07 23.29 -1.35
CA GLU A 21 -13.50 23.54 0.03
C GLU A 21 -14.85 22.87 0.39
N SER A 22 -15.67 22.57 -0.64
CA SER A 22 -16.97 21.90 -0.45
C SER A 22 -16.87 20.43 -0.02
N VAL A 23 -15.68 19.83 -0.10
CA VAL A 23 -15.42 18.47 0.37
C VAL A 23 -15.02 18.50 1.83
N ILE A 24 -15.88 17.98 2.69
CA ILE A 24 -15.71 17.99 4.15
C ILE A 24 -15.17 16.65 4.70
N ARG A 25 -15.17 15.61 3.90
CA ARG A 25 -14.63 14.29 4.29
C ARG A 25 -14.03 13.56 3.10
N VAL A 26 -12.85 13.01 3.32
CA VAL A 26 -12.14 12.13 2.41
C VAL A 26 -11.92 10.79 3.09
N THR A 27 -12.27 9.69 2.42
CA THR A 27 -12.02 8.34 2.92
C THR A 27 -11.08 7.61 1.95
N LEU A 28 -10.01 7.06 2.50
CA LEU A 28 -9.09 6.16 1.81
C LEU A 28 -9.31 4.73 2.30
N GLY A 29 -9.14 3.76 1.43
CA GLY A 29 -9.21 2.36 1.81
C GLY A 29 -8.76 1.42 0.69
N GLY A 30 -8.50 0.18 1.08
CA GLY A 30 -8.14 -0.90 0.15
C GLY A 30 -6.69 -0.93 -0.30
N GLU A 31 -5.87 0.05 0.06
CA GLU A 31 -4.43 0.11 -0.20
C GLU A 31 -3.71 0.83 0.96
N LYS A 32 -2.38 0.63 1.05
CA LYS A 32 -1.54 1.42 1.96
C LYS A 32 -1.46 2.86 1.49
N SER A 33 -1.53 3.79 2.42
CA SER A 33 -1.33 5.24 2.20
C SER A 33 -0.18 5.75 3.04
N GLU A 34 0.61 6.63 2.45
CA GLU A 34 1.77 7.26 3.08
C GLU A 34 1.43 8.71 3.49
N GLN A 35 2.22 9.27 4.42
CA GLN A 35 2.00 10.63 4.94
C GLN A 35 1.97 11.68 3.83
N HIS A 36 2.88 11.58 2.87
CA HIS A 36 2.96 12.56 1.78
C HIS A 36 1.67 12.60 0.92
N LEU A 37 0.96 11.47 0.80
CA LEU A 37 -0.34 11.45 0.11
C LEU A 37 -1.40 12.22 0.91
N TYR A 38 -1.39 12.11 2.25
CA TYR A 38 -2.28 12.92 3.10
C TYR A 38 -2.01 14.41 2.92
N ASP A 39 -0.74 14.82 2.91
CA ASP A 39 -0.35 16.21 2.72
C ASP A 39 -0.80 16.74 1.36
N SER A 40 -0.72 15.93 0.32
CA SER A 40 -1.19 16.26 -1.02
C SER A 40 -2.72 16.35 -1.09
N ILE A 41 -3.44 15.42 -0.46
CA ILE A 41 -4.90 15.43 -0.38
C ILE A 41 -5.40 16.67 0.36
N MET A 42 -4.70 17.10 1.41
CA MET A 42 -5.05 18.33 2.15
C MET A 42 -4.89 19.60 1.31
N LYS A 43 -4.01 19.61 0.31
CA LYS A 43 -3.92 20.73 -0.65
C LYS A 43 -5.13 20.79 -1.59
N ILE A 44 -5.66 19.63 -1.98
CA ILE A 44 -6.85 19.52 -2.85
C ILE A 44 -8.15 19.78 -2.08
N PHE A 45 -8.24 19.26 -0.86
CA PHE A 45 -9.43 19.30 0.01
C PHE A 45 -9.08 19.89 1.39
N PRO A 46 -8.82 21.21 1.49
CA PRO A 46 -8.19 21.82 2.66
C PRO A 46 -9.08 21.77 3.93
N THR A 47 -10.40 21.66 3.75
CA THR A 47 -11.38 21.56 4.85
C THR A 47 -11.75 20.13 5.21
N ALA A 48 -11.25 19.13 4.46
CA ALA A 48 -11.69 17.75 4.59
C ALA A 48 -11.05 17.07 5.81
N LYS A 49 -11.86 16.33 6.57
CA LYS A 49 -11.35 15.34 7.50
C LYS A 49 -10.98 14.05 6.74
N ILE A 50 -9.71 13.68 6.78
CA ILE A 50 -9.22 12.47 6.14
C ILE A 50 -9.41 11.27 7.08
N ASN A 51 -10.02 10.19 6.58
CA ASN A 51 -10.11 8.90 7.24
C ASN A 51 -9.45 7.84 6.35
N ASN A 52 -8.59 7.02 6.93
CA ASN A 52 -8.09 5.82 6.29
C ASN A 52 -8.75 4.62 6.96
N VAL A 53 -9.34 3.72 6.16
CA VAL A 53 -10.15 2.61 6.66
C VAL A 53 -9.53 1.29 6.21
N TYR A 54 -9.29 0.40 7.18
CA TYR A 54 -9.04 -1.00 6.85
C TYR A 54 -10.34 -1.68 6.50
N ALA A 55 -10.42 -2.10 5.27
CA ALA A 55 -11.57 -2.82 4.74
C ALA A 55 -11.12 -3.94 3.82
N SER A 56 -11.79 -5.07 3.87
CA SER A 56 -11.61 -6.17 2.95
C SER A 56 -12.95 -6.66 2.42
N THR A 57 -12.92 -7.40 1.32
CA THR A 57 -14.14 -8.04 0.76
C THR A 57 -14.72 -9.05 1.75
N GLU A 58 -13.86 -9.70 2.53
CA GLU A 58 -14.18 -10.76 3.46
C GLU A 58 -14.84 -10.26 4.75
N ALA A 59 -14.40 -9.10 5.25
CA ALA A 59 -14.77 -8.59 6.57
C ALA A 59 -15.48 -7.23 6.55
N GLY A 60 -15.59 -6.60 5.35
CA GLY A 60 -16.06 -5.22 5.26
C GLY A 60 -15.11 -4.23 5.92
N SER A 61 -15.64 -3.13 6.45
CA SER A 61 -14.84 -2.12 7.17
C SER A 61 -14.67 -2.52 8.62
N LEU A 62 -13.44 -2.74 9.08
CA LEU A 62 -13.15 -3.19 10.44
C LEU A 62 -12.72 -2.05 11.36
N PHE A 63 -11.79 -1.20 10.95
CA PHE A 63 -11.28 -0.11 11.78
C PHE A 63 -10.70 1.02 10.94
N ALA A 64 -10.61 2.20 11.55
CA ALA A 64 -10.04 3.38 10.94
C ALA A 64 -8.65 3.68 11.52
N ALA A 65 -7.80 4.30 10.71
CA ALA A 65 -6.51 4.78 11.14
C ALA A 65 -6.56 6.18 11.74
N LYS A 66 -5.61 6.45 12.62
CA LYS A 66 -5.17 7.79 13.02
C LYS A 66 -3.76 7.99 12.44
N GLY A 67 -3.64 8.82 11.40
CA GLY A 67 -2.39 8.90 10.62
C GLY A 67 -2.10 7.57 9.91
N ASP A 68 -0.89 7.05 10.08
CA ASP A 68 -0.40 5.80 9.48
C ASP A 68 -0.65 4.54 10.34
N CYS A 69 -1.21 4.71 11.55
CA CYS A 69 -1.48 3.62 12.48
C CYS A 69 -2.96 3.26 12.50
N PHE A 70 -3.25 1.96 12.53
CA PHE A 70 -4.58 1.43 12.77
C PHE A 70 -4.73 1.02 14.23
N GLN A 71 -5.93 1.15 14.77
CA GLN A 71 -6.25 0.73 16.12
C GLN A 71 -7.36 -0.32 16.11
N ILE A 72 -7.08 -1.49 16.67
CA ILE A 72 -8.10 -2.48 16.94
C ILE A 72 -8.92 -1.99 18.14
N PRO A 73 -10.23 -1.72 17.99
CA PRO A 73 -11.07 -1.28 19.10
C PRO A 73 -11.10 -2.35 20.22
N GLU A 74 -11.06 -1.91 21.47
CA GLU A 74 -11.02 -2.80 22.63
C GLU A 74 -12.16 -3.85 22.62
N LYS A 75 -13.34 -3.42 22.22
CA LYS A 75 -14.56 -4.26 22.17
C LYS A 75 -14.45 -5.50 21.28
N ILE A 76 -13.56 -5.48 20.30
CA ILE A 76 -13.36 -6.57 19.33
C ILE A 76 -11.93 -7.09 19.30
N ARG A 77 -11.09 -6.70 20.26
CA ARG A 77 -9.67 -7.08 20.28
C ARG A 77 -9.47 -8.58 20.40
N ASP A 78 -10.35 -9.27 21.14
CA ASP A 78 -10.39 -10.71 21.28
C ASP A 78 -10.73 -11.46 19.97
N LYS A 79 -11.18 -10.73 18.94
CA LYS A 79 -11.49 -11.28 17.60
C LYS A 79 -10.30 -11.21 16.65
N PHE A 80 -9.16 -10.71 17.11
CA PHE A 80 -7.93 -10.64 16.31
C PHE A 80 -6.80 -11.33 17.03
N THR A 81 -5.94 -11.99 16.26
CA THR A 81 -4.67 -12.53 16.73
C THR A 81 -3.61 -12.30 15.67
N VAL A 82 -2.34 -12.38 16.05
CA VAL A 82 -1.21 -12.21 15.13
C VAL A 82 -0.30 -13.42 15.27
N VAL A 83 -0.04 -14.09 14.16
CA VAL A 83 0.86 -15.24 14.07
C VAL A 83 1.86 -14.97 12.95
N ASP A 84 3.14 -15.04 13.23
CA ASP A 84 4.21 -14.75 12.25
C ASP A 84 4.04 -13.40 11.55
N ASP A 85 3.71 -12.37 12.32
CA ASP A 85 3.36 -11.02 11.86
C ASP A 85 2.06 -10.93 11.04
N GLU A 86 1.38 -12.03 10.72
CA GLU A 86 0.13 -12.03 9.98
C GLU A 86 -1.07 -11.75 10.90
N LEU A 87 -1.92 -10.79 10.50
CA LEU A 87 -3.18 -10.49 11.18
C LEU A 87 -4.22 -11.55 10.86
N LEU A 88 -4.70 -12.25 11.87
CA LEU A 88 -5.76 -13.24 11.75
C LEU A 88 -7.06 -12.66 12.30
N ILE A 89 -8.17 -12.94 11.59
CA ILE A 89 -9.49 -12.39 11.89
C ILE A 89 -10.43 -13.53 12.29
N HIS A 90 -11.08 -13.38 13.46
CA HIS A 90 -12.04 -14.37 13.92
C HIS A 90 -13.25 -14.45 12.99
N LYS A 91 -13.72 -15.65 12.72
CA LYS A 91 -14.83 -15.94 11.77
C LYS A 91 -16.12 -15.16 12.04
N SER A 92 -16.36 -14.71 13.28
CA SER A 92 -17.57 -13.92 13.62
C SER A 92 -17.58 -12.51 13.02
N LEU A 93 -16.45 -12.01 12.52
CA LEU A 93 -16.33 -10.71 11.87
C LEU A 93 -16.38 -10.82 10.34
N LEU A 94 -16.44 -12.01 9.79
CA LEU A 94 -16.40 -12.25 8.36
C LEU A 94 -17.81 -12.40 7.78
N GLY A 95 -17.93 -12.09 6.51
CA GLY A 95 -19.09 -12.46 5.70
C GLY A 95 -19.21 -13.99 5.56
N ARG A 96 -20.25 -14.45 4.87
CA ARG A 96 -20.43 -15.88 4.58
C ARG A 96 -19.86 -16.21 3.20
N SER A 97 -18.96 -17.18 3.15
CA SER A 97 -18.43 -17.73 1.89
C SER A 97 -17.85 -19.13 2.14
N ASP A 98 -18.12 -20.04 1.21
CA ASP A 98 -17.57 -21.40 1.25
C ASP A 98 -16.09 -21.42 0.82
N SER A 99 -15.56 -20.32 0.27
CA SER A 99 -14.16 -20.19 -0.14
C SER A 99 -13.21 -19.85 1.00
N PHE A 100 -13.71 -19.46 2.18
CA PHE A 100 -12.86 -19.10 3.31
C PHE A 100 -12.20 -20.32 3.93
N LYS A 101 -10.88 -20.24 4.07
CA LYS A 101 -10.09 -21.26 4.77
C LYS A 101 -9.80 -20.76 6.18
N PHE A 102 -10.21 -21.56 7.17
CA PHE A 102 -10.00 -21.25 8.58
C PHE A 102 -8.95 -22.17 9.19
N GLU A 103 -8.13 -21.62 10.06
CA GLU A 103 -7.36 -22.35 11.04
C GLU A 103 -8.05 -22.18 12.40
N GLY A 104 -8.72 -23.26 12.88
CA GLY A 104 -9.61 -23.18 14.04
C GLY A 104 -10.78 -22.21 13.79
N ASN A 105 -10.80 -21.10 14.53
CA ASN A 105 -11.83 -20.06 14.41
C ASN A 105 -11.33 -18.80 13.66
N TYR A 106 -10.11 -18.83 13.13
CA TYR A 106 -9.48 -17.65 12.57
C TYR A 106 -9.22 -17.82 11.07
N TYR A 107 -9.39 -16.73 10.36
CA TYR A 107 -9.11 -16.55 8.94
C TYR A 107 -7.77 -15.85 8.76
N HIS A 108 -6.93 -16.39 7.90
CA HIS A 108 -5.68 -15.79 7.50
C HIS A 108 -5.94 -14.64 6.52
N SER A 109 -5.79 -13.40 6.98
CA SER A 109 -6.04 -12.22 6.13
C SER A 109 -4.98 -12.05 5.03
N GLY A 110 -3.80 -12.63 5.22
CA GLY A 110 -2.62 -12.40 4.38
C GLY A 110 -1.96 -11.05 4.63
N ASP A 111 -2.48 -10.23 5.53
CA ASP A 111 -1.93 -8.90 5.83
C ASP A 111 -0.89 -9.00 6.96
N LEU A 112 0.34 -8.62 6.68
CA LEU A 112 1.42 -8.56 7.66
C LEU A 112 1.42 -7.21 8.35
N ILE A 113 1.53 -7.23 9.68
CA ILE A 113 1.49 -6.04 10.52
C ILE A 113 2.74 -5.92 11.39
N GLU A 114 2.93 -4.74 11.92
CA GLU A 114 3.90 -4.42 12.95
C GLU A 114 3.20 -3.71 14.10
N TRP A 115 3.35 -4.23 15.32
CA TRP A 115 2.80 -3.56 16.49
C TRP A 115 3.56 -2.26 16.78
N VAL A 116 2.83 -1.18 16.93
CA VAL A 116 3.32 0.09 17.48
C VAL A 116 3.13 0.10 18.99
N ASP A 117 1.95 -0.34 19.43
CA ASP A 117 1.61 -0.55 20.83
C ASP A 117 0.60 -1.70 20.92
N LYS A 118 1.08 -2.86 21.34
CA LYS A 118 0.26 -4.09 21.41
C LYS A 118 -0.82 -3.98 22.48
N GLU A 119 -0.56 -3.31 23.59
CA GLU A 119 -1.51 -3.17 24.71
C GLU A 119 -2.69 -2.28 24.29
N GLN A 120 -2.42 -1.22 23.53
CA GLN A 120 -3.45 -0.35 22.97
C GLN A 120 -4.07 -0.87 21.66
N GLY A 121 -3.53 -1.97 21.12
CA GLY A 121 -3.97 -2.53 19.83
C GLY A 121 -3.60 -1.66 18.63
N LEU A 122 -2.53 -0.86 18.74
CA LEU A 122 -2.02 0.01 17.67
C LEU A 122 -1.01 -0.73 16.81
N PHE A 123 -1.19 -0.69 15.49
CA PHE A 123 -0.32 -1.35 14.53
C PHE A 123 -0.22 -0.60 13.20
N ARG A 124 0.80 -0.95 12.42
CA ARG A 124 0.97 -0.55 11.02
C ARG A 124 0.90 -1.76 10.10
N PHE A 125 0.35 -1.58 8.91
CA PHE A 125 0.49 -2.58 7.85
C PHE A 125 1.89 -2.52 7.26
N LYS A 126 2.54 -3.69 7.17
CA LYS A 126 3.82 -3.88 6.48
C LYS A 126 3.60 -4.16 4.99
N SER A 127 2.93 -5.25 4.68
CA SER A 127 2.72 -5.76 3.32
C SER A 127 1.66 -6.86 3.32
N ARG A 128 1.34 -7.38 2.14
CA ARG A 128 0.65 -8.65 2.00
C ARG A 128 1.64 -9.80 1.88
N LYS A 129 1.35 -10.93 2.53
CA LYS A 129 2.19 -12.13 2.55
C LYS A 129 2.45 -12.68 1.14
N ASN A 130 1.42 -12.66 0.30
CA ASN A 130 1.48 -13.11 -1.09
C ASN A 130 2.10 -12.11 -2.07
N GLU A 131 2.34 -10.87 -1.65
CA GLU A 131 2.98 -9.83 -2.45
C GLU A 131 4.50 -9.79 -2.23
N LEU A 132 5.03 -10.50 -1.22
CA LEU A 132 6.46 -10.57 -0.99
C LEU A 132 7.16 -11.29 -2.14
N ILE A 133 8.20 -10.66 -2.67
CA ILE A 133 9.00 -11.17 -3.79
C ILE A 133 10.25 -11.86 -3.24
N ASN A 134 10.48 -13.12 -3.60
CA ASN A 134 11.67 -13.85 -3.18
C ASN A 134 12.84 -13.59 -4.15
N VAL A 135 13.81 -12.82 -3.69
CA VAL A 135 15.02 -12.45 -4.45
C VAL A 135 16.24 -13.11 -3.81
N GLY A 136 16.72 -14.21 -4.36
CA GLY A 136 17.90 -14.92 -3.84
C GLY A 136 17.76 -15.39 -2.39
N GLY A 137 16.56 -15.79 -1.96
CA GLY A 137 16.25 -16.19 -0.59
C GLY A 137 15.74 -15.06 0.32
N TYR A 138 15.89 -13.79 -0.09
CA TYR A 138 15.36 -12.64 0.66
C TYR A 138 13.92 -12.33 0.24
N LYS A 139 13.05 -12.16 1.23
CA LYS A 139 11.66 -11.70 0.99
C LYS A 139 11.62 -10.18 0.94
N VAL A 140 11.38 -9.64 -0.23
CA VAL A 140 11.32 -8.19 -0.47
C VAL A 140 9.88 -7.75 -0.56
N ASN A 141 9.54 -6.72 0.19
CA ASN A 141 8.27 -6.02 0.07
C ASN A 141 8.33 -5.02 -1.09
N PRO A 142 7.58 -5.21 -2.18
CA PRO A 142 7.60 -4.28 -3.31
C PRO A 142 7.13 -2.88 -2.90
N GLY A 143 6.20 -2.77 -1.96
CA GLY A 143 5.71 -1.47 -1.47
C GLY A 143 6.78 -0.63 -0.78
N GLU A 144 7.77 -1.25 -0.11
CA GLU A 144 8.92 -0.53 0.46
C GLU A 144 9.74 0.13 -0.65
N VAL A 145 10.02 -0.59 -1.71
CA VAL A 145 10.77 -0.08 -2.87
C VAL A 145 9.97 0.99 -3.62
N GLU A 146 8.67 0.75 -3.80
CA GLU A 146 7.76 1.73 -4.42
C GLU A 146 7.72 3.05 -3.64
N ASN A 147 7.76 3.00 -2.31
CA ASN A 147 7.75 4.20 -1.47
C ASN A 147 9.00 5.06 -1.67
N VAL A 148 10.17 4.41 -1.71
CA VAL A 148 11.43 5.11 -1.97
C VAL A 148 11.45 5.72 -3.38
N LEU A 149 10.95 4.98 -4.38
CA LEU A 149 10.86 5.47 -5.75
C LEU A 149 9.91 6.66 -5.88
N ARG A 150 8.74 6.64 -5.21
CA ARG A 150 7.78 7.75 -5.24
C ARG A 150 8.28 9.01 -4.53
N ALA A 151 9.25 8.88 -3.61
CA ALA A 151 9.85 10.03 -2.94
C ALA A 151 10.89 10.76 -3.80
N ILE A 152 11.22 10.25 -4.99
CA ILE A 152 12.11 10.90 -5.93
C ILE A 152 11.33 11.96 -6.71
N ASP A 153 11.76 13.23 -6.63
CA ASP A 153 11.14 14.33 -7.37
C ASP A 153 11.12 14.02 -8.87
N GLY A 154 9.98 14.24 -9.52
CA GLY A 154 9.77 13.93 -10.94
C GLY A 154 9.25 12.51 -11.21
N VAL A 155 9.06 11.68 -10.18
CA VAL A 155 8.39 10.38 -10.29
C VAL A 155 6.90 10.55 -9.98
N LYS A 156 6.04 10.29 -10.96
CA LYS A 156 4.58 10.40 -10.85
C LYS A 156 3.94 9.14 -10.27
N GLN A 157 4.32 7.97 -10.79
CA GLN A 157 3.74 6.68 -10.37
C GLN A 157 4.73 5.55 -10.59
N VAL A 158 4.61 4.50 -9.77
CA VAL A 158 5.55 3.35 -9.76
C VAL A 158 4.79 2.06 -9.52
N LEU A 159 5.26 1.00 -10.17
CA LEU A 159 4.87 -0.37 -9.89
C LEU A 159 6.13 -1.25 -9.81
N VAL A 160 6.35 -1.87 -8.65
CA VAL A 160 7.44 -2.84 -8.44
C VAL A 160 6.88 -4.26 -8.44
N TYR A 161 7.51 -5.15 -9.17
CA TYR A 161 7.09 -6.54 -9.30
C TYR A 161 8.27 -7.49 -9.44
N GLY A 162 8.02 -8.76 -9.14
CA GLY A 162 8.99 -9.84 -9.33
C GLY A 162 8.89 -10.42 -10.74
N ARG A 163 10.03 -10.67 -11.37
CA ARG A 163 10.12 -11.46 -12.60
C ARG A 163 10.92 -12.70 -12.34
N ALA A 164 10.43 -13.85 -12.81
CA ALA A 164 11.12 -15.12 -12.66
C ALA A 164 12.55 -15.07 -13.22
N ASN A 165 13.47 -15.61 -12.46
CA ASN A 165 14.90 -15.72 -12.79
C ASN A 165 15.40 -17.10 -12.38
N SER A 166 16.12 -17.77 -13.26
CA SER A 166 16.57 -19.15 -13.05
C SER A 166 17.60 -19.33 -11.92
N VAL A 167 18.30 -18.26 -11.54
CA VAL A 167 19.35 -18.29 -10.50
C VAL A 167 18.83 -17.80 -9.15
N LEU A 168 18.10 -16.70 -9.15
CA LEU A 168 17.66 -16.03 -7.93
C LEU A 168 16.19 -16.30 -7.54
N GLY A 169 15.50 -17.18 -8.29
CA GLY A 169 14.06 -17.37 -8.16
C GLY A 169 13.28 -16.21 -8.77
N SER A 170 13.52 -14.99 -8.29
CA SER A 170 12.99 -13.76 -8.89
C SER A 170 14.00 -12.62 -8.84
N VAL A 171 13.85 -11.68 -9.76
CA VAL A 171 14.51 -10.37 -9.73
C VAL A 171 13.46 -9.29 -9.65
N LEU A 172 13.78 -8.18 -8.97
CA LEU A 172 12.90 -7.02 -8.94
C LEU A 172 12.94 -6.27 -10.26
N CYS A 173 11.76 -5.88 -10.73
CA CYS A 173 11.55 -4.96 -11.83
C CYS A 173 10.72 -3.80 -11.34
N ALA A 174 10.92 -2.61 -11.95
CA ALA A 174 10.12 -1.43 -11.69
C ALA A 174 9.67 -0.82 -13.01
N ASP A 175 8.39 -0.57 -13.15
CA ASP A 175 7.83 0.31 -14.17
C ASP A 175 7.57 1.66 -13.50
N ILE A 176 8.03 2.74 -14.13
CA ILE A 176 8.00 4.10 -13.56
C ILE A 176 7.36 5.03 -14.58
N GLN A 177 6.35 5.75 -14.15
CA GLN A 177 5.82 6.90 -14.89
C GLN A 177 6.43 8.15 -14.31
N LEU A 178 7.03 8.96 -15.16
CA LEU A 178 7.58 10.25 -14.80
C LEU A 178 6.55 11.37 -14.97
N GLU A 179 6.78 12.49 -14.29
CA GLU A 179 6.10 13.74 -14.60
C GLU A 179 6.54 14.29 -15.95
N ASP A 180 5.69 15.03 -16.63
CA ASP A 180 5.91 15.49 -18.01
C ASP A 180 7.16 16.38 -18.15
N SER A 181 7.57 17.06 -17.06
CA SER A 181 8.75 17.91 -16.99
C SER A 181 10.03 17.20 -16.52
N SER A 182 9.95 15.89 -16.23
CA SER A 182 11.04 15.15 -15.62
C SER A 182 12.00 14.58 -16.67
N GLU A 183 13.30 14.82 -16.48
CA GLU A 183 14.38 14.26 -17.30
C GLU A 183 15.15 13.14 -16.59
N LEU A 184 14.57 12.52 -15.55
CA LEU A 184 15.21 11.45 -14.80
C LEU A 184 15.59 10.27 -15.68
N THR A 185 16.82 9.80 -15.49
CA THR A 185 17.35 8.62 -16.18
C THR A 185 17.37 7.38 -15.27
N ASN A 186 17.58 6.20 -15.85
CA ASN A 186 17.80 4.97 -15.08
C ASN A 186 18.99 5.07 -14.12
N VAL A 187 19.99 5.87 -14.44
CA VAL A 187 21.18 6.08 -13.60
C VAL A 187 20.81 6.89 -12.36
N ASP A 188 20.03 7.94 -12.53
CA ASP A 188 19.58 8.81 -11.43
C ASP A 188 18.70 8.03 -10.45
N ILE A 189 17.75 7.27 -10.97
CA ILE A 189 16.90 6.39 -10.16
C ILE A 189 17.74 5.39 -9.37
N LYS A 190 18.68 4.68 -10.02
CA LYS A 190 19.52 3.69 -9.33
C LYS A 190 20.39 4.34 -8.26
N LYS A 191 20.97 5.50 -8.53
CA LYS A 191 21.77 6.24 -7.56
C LYS A 191 20.95 6.62 -6.32
N ALA A 192 19.74 7.12 -6.51
CA ALA A 192 18.83 7.46 -5.43
C ALA A 192 18.44 6.21 -4.58
N LEU A 193 18.19 5.08 -5.23
CA LEU A 193 17.86 3.84 -4.52
C LEU A 193 19.05 3.27 -3.73
N THR A 194 20.26 3.31 -4.29
CA THR A 194 21.47 2.76 -3.65
C THR A 194 21.80 3.46 -2.33
N SER A 195 21.40 4.73 -2.16
CA SER A 195 21.60 5.48 -0.91
C SER A 195 20.61 5.10 0.20
N GLN A 196 19.50 4.43 -0.14
CA GLN A 196 18.38 4.21 0.78
C GLN A 196 18.01 2.73 0.96
N LEU A 197 18.37 1.87 0.02
CA LEU A 197 17.98 0.46 -0.01
C LEU A 197 19.19 -0.48 -0.08
N GLN A 198 19.00 -1.67 0.46
CA GLN A 198 19.96 -2.77 0.31
C GLN A 198 19.98 -3.29 -1.14
N ASP A 199 21.12 -3.77 -1.62
CA ASP A 199 21.35 -4.18 -3.02
C ASP A 199 20.30 -5.13 -3.57
N PHE A 200 19.85 -6.11 -2.78
CA PHE A 200 18.83 -7.08 -3.20
C PHE A 200 17.43 -6.47 -3.36
N LYS A 201 17.19 -5.25 -2.84
CA LYS A 201 15.95 -4.47 -3.00
C LYS A 201 15.99 -3.52 -4.19
N ILE A 202 17.13 -3.37 -4.85
CA ILE A 202 17.27 -2.48 -6.02
C ILE A 202 16.75 -3.19 -7.27
N PRO A 203 15.78 -2.62 -8.01
CA PRO A 203 15.28 -3.22 -9.24
C PRO A 203 16.40 -3.41 -10.26
N ARG A 204 16.55 -4.64 -10.76
CA ARG A 204 17.51 -4.98 -11.81
C ARG A 204 17.11 -4.42 -13.17
N ARG A 205 15.80 -4.26 -13.38
CA ARG A 205 15.23 -3.67 -14.60
C ARG A 205 14.30 -2.54 -14.21
N ILE A 206 14.55 -1.38 -14.79
CA ILE A 206 13.70 -0.19 -14.69
C ILE A 206 13.21 0.11 -16.10
N LYS A 207 11.90 0.29 -16.26
CA LYS A 207 11.24 0.68 -17.50
C LYS A 207 10.43 1.95 -17.25
N PHE A 208 10.64 2.98 -18.07
CA PHE A 208 9.76 4.13 -18.09
C PHE A 208 8.52 3.81 -18.93
N VAL A 209 7.36 4.15 -18.42
CA VAL A 209 6.05 3.93 -19.05
C VAL A 209 5.29 5.26 -19.13
N GLU A 210 4.52 5.43 -20.19
CA GLU A 210 3.69 6.64 -20.37
C GLU A 210 2.48 6.59 -19.44
N GLN A 211 1.87 5.41 -19.26
CA GLN A 211 0.66 5.23 -18.47
C GLN A 211 0.59 3.83 -17.88
N PHE A 212 -0.07 3.71 -16.73
CA PHE A 212 -0.39 2.43 -16.10
C PHE A 212 -1.82 1.98 -16.41
N GLU A 213 -1.99 0.66 -16.57
CA GLU A 213 -3.32 0.05 -16.56
C GLU A 213 -3.87 -0.03 -15.14
N LEU A 214 -5.13 0.34 -14.98
CA LEU A 214 -5.85 0.23 -13.72
C LEU A 214 -6.80 -0.97 -13.76
N THR A 215 -6.98 -1.59 -12.60
CA THR A 215 -8.05 -2.56 -12.38
C THR A 215 -9.41 -1.84 -12.36
N ARG A 216 -10.51 -2.60 -12.45
CA ARG A 216 -11.88 -2.05 -12.31
C ARG A 216 -12.09 -1.32 -10.97
N THR A 217 -11.31 -1.63 -9.94
CA THR A 217 -11.39 -0.99 -8.62
C THR A 217 -10.43 0.19 -8.46
N GLY A 218 -9.78 0.65 -9.55
CA GLY A 218 -8.87 1.80 -9.54
C GLY A 218 -7.50 1.54 -8.92
N LYS A 219 -7.08 0.26 -8.79
CA LYS A 219 -5.73 -0.11 -8.36
C LYS A 219 -4.83 -0.35 -9.57
N LEU A 220 -3.52 -0.19 -9.39
CA LEU A 220 -2.55 -0.58 -10.41
C LEU A 220 -2.66 -2.09 -10.68
N LYS A 221 -2.71 -2.45 -11.97
CA LYS A 221 -2.74 -3.86 -12.37
C LYS A 221 -1.34 -4.44 -12.23
N ARG A 222 -1.16 -5.32 -11.28
CA ARG A 222 0.06 -6.15 -11.14
C ARG A 222 -0.06 -7.32 -12.12
N SER A 223 0.85 -7.40 -13.07
CA SER A 223 0.91 -8.48 -14.08
C SER A 223 1.43 -9.79 -13.49
#